data_9085b48305abd94c475399331ac6a0fe
#
_entry.id   9085b48305abd94c475399331ac6a0fe
#
_cell.length_a   1.000
_cell.length_b   1.000
_cell.length_c   1.000
_cell.angle_alpha   90.00
_cell.angle_beta   90.00
_cell.angle_gamma   90.00
#
_symmetry.space_group_name_H-M   'P 1'
#
loop_
_entity.id
_entity.type
_entity.pdbx_description
1 polymer ?
#
loop_
_entity_poly.entity_id
_entity_poly.type
_entity_poly.pdbx_seq_one_letter_code
_entity_poly.pdbx_strand_id
1 'polypeptide(L)'
;LHSTSRRQRQMCIRDSPVTDARAVPIYQTSSFVFHNSQHAADRFGLKDAGNIYGRLTNPTVDIFEQRVAALEGGVAALATASGAAAVTYAIQNVALAGDHIVAAKNIYGGTYNLLAHTLVDYGVETTFVDPLKPEEFEAAIKENTKALYIEALGNPNSEVTDIEAVAEIAHKHNIPLLIDNTFGTPYLLRPLEHGADIVIHSATKFIGGHGTSIG
;
A
#
# COMPACT_ATOMS: atom_id res chain seq x y z
N LEU A 1 27.45 -14.76 -10.30
CA LEU A 1 26.47 -15.82 -10.64
C LEU A 1 25.08 -15.30 -10.28
N HIS A 2 24.37 -14.82 -11.30
CA HIS A 2 23.02 -14.24 -11.10
C HIS A 2 22.02 -15.38 -11.07
N SER A 3 21.19 -15.40 -10.02
CA SER A 3 20.09 -16.34 -9.90
C SER A 3 19.14 -16.18 -11.09
N THR A 4 18.66 -17.30 -11.60
CA THR A 4 17.76 -17.38 -12.75
C THR A 4 16.30 -17.13 -12.43
N SER A 5 15.96 -16.71 -11.18
CA SER A 5 14.58 -16.48 -10.80
C SER A 5 14.00 -15.28 -11.56
N ARG A 6 12.76 -15.40 -12.05
CA ARG A 6 12.06 -14.34 -12.78
C ARG A 6 11.98 -13.02 -11.99
N ARG A 7 11.83 -13.12 -10.66
CA ARG A 7 11.79 -11.98 -9.74
C ARG A 7 13.14 -11.25 -9.63
N GLN A 8 14.22 -12.00 -9.57
CA GLN A 8 15.56 -11.42 -9.51
C GLN A 8 15.97 -10.77 -10.84
N ARG A 9 15.51 -11.30 -11.98
CA ARG A 9 15.66 -10.64 -13.27
C ARG A 9 14.91 -9.32 -13.34
N GLN A 10 13.68 -9.25 -12.81
CA GLN A 10 12.91 -8.00 -12.76
C GLN A 10 13.58 -6.96 -11.86
N MET A 11 14.24 -7.36 -10.79
CA MET A 11 15.04 -6.47 -9.94
C MET A 11 16.34 -5.99 -10.61
N CYS A 12 16.92 -6.78 -11.52
CA CYS A 12 18.17 -6.45 -12.23
C CYS A 12 17.96 -5.79 -13.61
N ILE A 13 16.77 -5.90 -14.20
CA ILE A 13 16.47 -5.43 -15.58
C ILE A 13 16.27 -3.91 -15.66
N ARG A 14 16.24 -3.20 -14.54
CA ARG A 14 16.03 -1.75 -14.55
C ARG A 14 17.27 -0.99 -14.08
N ASP A 15 18.36 -1.28 -14.75
CA ASP A 15 19.50 -0.39 -14.78
C ASP A 15 19.09 0.90 -15.52
N SER A 16 19.79 1.99 -15.28
CA SER A 16 19.50 3.23 -15.99
C SER A 16 19.71 3.03 -17.50
N PRO A 17 18.69 3.12 -18.35
CA PRO A 17 18.86 2.95 -19.80
C PRO A 17 19.68 4.08 -20.44
N VAL A 18 19.91 5.16 -19.68
CA VAL A 18 20.68 6.33 -20.15
C VAL A 18 22.16 6.19 -19.87
N THR A 19 22.53 5.49 -18.80
CA THR A 19 23.93 5.44 -18.32
C THR A 19 24.46 4.02 -18.14
N ASP A 20 23.65 3.00 -18.36
CA ASP A 20 23.95 1.58 -18.09
C ASP A 20 24.40 1.31 -16.64
N ALA A 21 24.06 2.21 -15.73
CA ALA A 21 24.41 2.08 -14.32
C ALA A 21 23.60 0.95 -13.67
N ARG A 22 24.28 0.08 -12.89
CA ARG A 22 23.63 -1.00 -12.15
C ARG A 22 22.75 -0.52 -11.00
N ALA A 23 23.15 0.59 -10.37
CA ALA A 23 22.35 1.24 -9.33
C ALA A 23 21.36 2.20 -9.97
N VAL A 24 20.15 2.25 -9.40
CA VAL A 24 19.16 3.24 -9.80
C VAL A 24 19.69 4.62 -9.46
N PRO A 25 19.77 5.56 -10.44
CA PRO A 25 20.13 6.94 -10.14
C PRO A 25 19.15 7.60 -9.16
N ILE A 26 19.68 8.45 -8.29
CA ILE A 26 18.85 9.27 -7.39
C ILE A 26 18.52 10.57 -8.12
N TYR A 27 17.27 10.71 -8.54
CA TYR A 27 16.76 11.92 -9.17
C TYR A 27 16.25 12.91 -8.10
N GLN A 28 17.18 13.68 -7.54
CA GLN A 28 16.87 14.72 -6.55
C GLN A 28 16.48 16.01 -7.24
N THR A 29 15.28 16.05 -7.80
CA THR A 29 14.72 17.21 -8.50
C THR A 29 13.25 17.41 -8.17
N SER A 30 12.78 18.67 -8.24
CA SER A 30 11.38 19.02 -8.08
C SER A 30 10.58 18.92 -9.37
N SER A 31 11.20 19.27 -10.51
CA SER A 31 10.51 19.39 -11.81
C SER A 31 11.38 18.91 -12.97
N PHE A 32 10.73 18.63 -14.08
CA PHE A 32 11.35 18.17 -15.31
C PHE A 32 11.10 19.17 -16.44
N VAL A 33 12.05 19.29 -17.37
CA VAL A 33 11.93 20.21 -18.49
C VAL A 33 11.15 19.61 -19.65
N PHE A 34 10.53 20.48 -20.45
CA PHE A 34 9.82 20.10 -21.66
C PHE A 34 10.58 20.62 -22.88
N HIS A 35 10.50 19.91 -24.00
CA HIS A 35 11.17 20.30 -25.23
C HIS A 35 10.52 21.52 -25.90
N ASN A 36 9.20 21.65 -25.75
CA ASN A 36 8.37 22.74 -26.29
C ASN A 36 7.01 22.76 -25.62
N SER A 37 6.18 23.75 -25.93
CA SER A 37 4.84 23.92 -25.35
C SER A 37 3.89 22.76 -25.65
N GLN A 38 3.99 22.16 -26.85
CA GLN A 38 3.16 21.02 -27.20
C GLN A 38 3.51 19.78 -26.37
N HIS A 39 4.81 19.50 -26.19
CA HIS A 39 5.27 18.44 -25.31
C HIS A 39 4.75 18.61 -23.87
N ALA A 40 4.77 19.85 -23.35
CA ALA A 40 4.19 20.13 -22.04
C ALA A 40 2.68 19.83 -22.01
N ALA A 41 1.93 20.30 -23.02
CA ALA A 41 0.48 20.07 -23.11
C ALA A 41 0.15 18.57 -23.19
N ASP A 42 0.92 17.80 -23.94
CA ASP A 42 0.69 16.35 -24.09
C ASP A 42 1.01 15.59 -22.79
N ARG A 43 2.06 15.99 -22.05
CA ARG A 43 2.37 15.45 -20.72
C ARG A 43 1.27 15.74 -19.69
N PHE A 44 0.86 17.00 -19.56
CA PHE A 44 -0.23 17.37 -18.65
C PHE A 44 -1.59 16.79 -19.07
N GLY A 45 -1.78 16.59 -20.37
CA GLY A 45 -2.97 15.94 -20.93
C GLY A 45 -2.94 14.41 -20.89
N LEU A 46 -1.90 13.79 -20.30
CA LEU A 46 -1.67 12.35 -20.20
C LEU A 46 -1.65 11.62 -21.56
N LYS A 47 -1.34 12.34 -22.65
CA LYS A 47 -1.19 11.78 -23.99
C LYS A 47 0.21 11.25 -24.24
N ASP A 48 1.21 11.78 -23.53
CA ASP A 48 2.59 11.36 -23.54
C ASP A 48 3.00 10.99 -22.11
N ALA A 49 3.53 9.76 -21.93
CA ALA A 49 3.96 9.27 -20.64
C ALA A 49 5.31 9.86 -20.23
N GLY A 50 5.51 10.17 -18.96
CA GLY A 50 6.79 10.56 -18.40
C GLY A 50 6.69 11.56 -17.25
N ASN A 51 7.85 12.11 -16.86
CA ASN A 51 7.96 12.91 -15.67
C ASN A 51 7.55 14.36 -15.90
N ILE A 52 6.84 14.92 -14.94
CA ILE A 52 6.35 16.31 -14.93
C ILE A 52 6.92 17.02 -13.70
N TYR A 53 6.59 16.51 -12.53
CA TYR A 53 6.95 17.10 -11.25
C TYR A 53 7.20 15.98 -10.21
N GLY A 54 8.26 16.10 -9.41
CA GLY A 54 8.76 15.05 -8.53
C GLY A 54 7.76 14.54 -7.48
N ARG A 55 6.73 15.33 -7.15
CA ARG A 55 5.63 14.90 -6.27
C ARG A 55 4.66 13.95 -6.99
N LEU A 56 4.52 14.08 -8.29
CA LEU A 56 3.61 13.25 -9.12
C LEU A 56 4.33 12.04 -9.68
N THR A 57 5.54 12.25 -10.20
CA THR A 57 6.34 11.24 -10.88
C THR A 57 7.83 11.49 -10.63
N ASN A 58 8.52 10.52 -10.06
CA ASN A 58 9.97 10.58 -9.88
C ASN A 58 10.56 9.22 -10.26
N PRO A 59 11.53 9.14 -11.15
CA PRO A 59 12.08 7.86 -11.63
C PRO A 59 12.65 6.97 -10.52
N THR A 60 13.21 7.56 -9.46
CA THR A 60 13.73 6.79 -8.32
C THR A 60 12.59 6.16 -7.51
N VAL A 61 11.54 6.94 -7.25
CA VAL A 61 10.36 6.48 -6.51
C VAL A 61 9.60 5.44 -7.33
N ASP A 62 9.39 5.68 -8.62
CA ASP A 62 8.73 4.76 -9.55
C ASP A 62 9.37 3.35 -9.55
N ILE A 63 10.70 3.27 -9.50
CA ILE A 63 11.38 1.97 -9.41
C ILE A 63 11.10 1.26 -8.09
N PHE A 64 11.04 2.00 -6.97
CA PHE A 64 10.65 1.43 -5.68
C PHE A 64 9.22 0.88 -5.75
N GLU A 65 8.27 1.67 -6.24
CA GLU A 65 6.87 1.29 -6.42
C GLU A 65 6.71 0.04 -7.27
N GLN A 66 7.36 0.00 -8.43
CA GLN A 66 7.31 -1.15 -9.34
C GLN A 66 7.93 -2.41 -8.71
N ARG A 67 8.99 -2.27 -7.91
CA ARG A 67 9.60 -3.40 -7.21
C ARG A 67 8.69 -3.96 -6.12
N VAL A 68 8.07 -3.09 -5.32
CA VAL A 68 7.13 -3.53 -4.28
C VAL A 68 5.92 -4.20 -4.92
N ALA A 69 5.33 -3.62 -5.97
CA ALA A 69 4.25 -4.23 -6.72
C ALA A 69 4.63 -5.62 -7.25
N ALA A 70 5.82 -5.76 -7.84
CA ALA A 70 6.29 -7.05 -8.37
C ALA A 70 6.56 -8.09 -7.26
N LEU A 71 6.99 -7.67 -6.08
CA LEU A 71 7.23 -8.55 -4.94
C LEU A 71 5.91 -9.06 -4.34
N GLU A 72 4.92 -8.20 -4.22
CA GLU A 72 3.57 -8.56 -3.74
C GLU A 72 2.74 -9.33 -4.79
N GLY A 73 3.09 -9.22 -6.08
CA GLY A 73 2.28 -9.73 -7.18
C GLY A 73 1.12 -8.80 -7.54
N GLY A 74 1.19 -7.53 -7.12
CA GLY A 74 0.19 -6.50 -7.40
C GLY A 74 0.33 -5.86 -8.78
N VAL A 75 -0.70 -5.14 -9.19
CA VAL A 75 -0.75 -4.43 -10.48
C VAL A 75 0.03 -3.11 -10.45
N ALA A 76 0.07 -2.46 -9.29
CA ALA A 76 0.77 -1.20 -9.06
C ALA A 76 1.05 -1.00 -7.57
N ALA A 77 1.93 -0.05 -7.23
CA ALA A 77 2.12 0.44 -5.88
C ALA A 77 2.27 1.95 -5.89
N LEU A 78 2.02 2.58 -4.75
CA LEU A 78 2.21 4.00 -4.50
C LEU A 78 3.08 4.18 -3.26
N ALA A 79 4.18 4.88 -3.40
CA ALA A 79 5.03 5.24 -2.28
C ALA A 79 4.54 6.54 -1.60
N THR A 80 4.59 6.53 -0.29
CA THR A 80 4.23 7.67 0.55
C THR A 80 5.35 7.98 1.54
N ALA A 81 5.26 9.10 2.23
CA ALA A 81 6.30 9.55 3.15
C ALA A 81 6.44 8.69 4.42
N SER A 82 5.48 7.82 4.71
CA SER A 82 5.49 6.92 5.88
C SER A 82 4.37 5.89 5.79
N GLY A 83 4.50 4.78 6.53
CA GLY A 83 3.43 3.80 6.68
C GLY A 83 2.13 4.39 7.24
N ALA A 84 2.21 5.36 8.16
CA ALA A 84 1.03 6.06 8.66
C ALA A 84 0.30 6.84 7.56
N ALA A 85 1.05 7.50 6.66
CA ALA A 85 0.48 8.16 5.49
C ALA A 85 -0.13 7.14 4.51
N ALA A 86 0.53 6.00 4.30
CA ALA A 86 0.00 4.92 3.44
C ALA A 86 -1.35 4.41 3.95
N VAL A 87 -1.46 4.11 5.24
CA VAL A 87 -2.74 3.69 5.86
C VAL A 87 -3.80 4.78 5.71
N THR A 88 -3.45 6.04 6.03
CA THR A 88 -4.39 7.16 5.95
C THR A 88 -4.96 7.31 4.54
N TYR A 89 -4.09 7.32 3.52
CA TYR A 89 -4.51 7.49 2.13
C TYR A 89 -5.28 6.28 1.60
N ALA A 90 -4.90 5.06 1.99
CA ALA A 90 -5.64 3.87 1.61
C ALA A 90 -7.08 3.92 2.12
N ILE A 91 -7.28 4.30 3.39
CA ILE A 91 -8.61 4.42 3.97
C ILE A 91 -9.40 5.58 3.36
N GLN A 92 -8.80 6.77 3.23
CA GLN A 92 -9.46 7.94 2.64
C GLN A 92 -9.82 7.76 1.16
N ASN A 93 -9.13 6.84 0.47
CA ASN A 93 -9.47 6.52 -0.92
C ASN A 93 -10.76 5.69 -1.04
N VAL A 94 -11.12 4.94 -0.02
CA VAL A 94 -12.29 4.04 -0.04
C VAL A 94 -13.45 4.54 0.82
N ALA A 95 -13.19 5.35 1.86
CA ALA A 95 -14.19 5.81 2.82
C ALA A 95 -14.18 7.34 2.96
N LEU A 96 -15.36 7.94 2.86
CA LEU A 96 -15.62 9.36 2.99
C LEU A 96 -16.49 9.65 4.23
N ALA A 97 -16.81 10.92 4.47
CA ALA A 97 -17.72 11.31 5.54
C ALA A 97 -19.09 10.61 5.40
N GLY A 98 -19.53 9.96 6.45
CA GLY A 98 -20.74 9.14 6.48
C GLY A 98 -20.50 7.66 6.21
N ASP A 99 -19.28 7.25 5.84
CA ASP A 99 -18.93 5.86 5.61
C ASP A 99 -18.41 5.16 6.87
N HIS A 100 -18.35 3.84 6.80
CA HIS A 100 -17.98 2.96 7.88
C HIS A 100 -16.88 1.98 7.48
N ILE A 101 -15.98 1.66 8.41
CA ILE A 101 -14.92 0.66 8.28
C ILE A 101 -15.11 -0.41 9.37
N VAL A 102 -14.90 -1.67 9.05
CA VAL A 102 -14.72 -2.72 10.07
C VAL A 102 -13.24 -3.05 10.16
N ALA A 103 -12.66 -2.93 11.33
CA ALA A 103 -11.24 -3.14 11.56
C ALA A 103 -10.96 -4.16 12.65
N ALA A 104 -9.90 -4.94 12.50
CA ALA A 104 -9.38 -5.76 13.60
C ALA A 104 -8.94 -4.90 14.77
N LYS A 105 -9.15 -5.36 16.00
CA LYS A 105 -8.76 -4.63 17.23
C LYS A 105 -7.26 -4.71 17.55
N ASN A 106 -6.55 -5.73 17.02
CA ASN A 106 -5.13 -6.02 17.27
C ASN A 106 -4.21 -5.40 16.24
N ILE A 107 -4.43 -4.14 15.90
CA ILE A 107 -3.66 -3.38 14.91
C ILE A 107 -2.70 -2.39 15.58
N TYR A 108 -1.72 -1.90 14.81
CA TYR A 108 -0.79 -0.88 15.26
C TYR A 108 -1.49 0.30 15.93
N GLY A 109 -0.98 0.71 17.10
CA GLY A 109 -1.63 1.76 17.91
C GLY A 109 -1.82 3.09 17.18
N GLY A 110 -0.94 3.44 16.23
CA GLY A 110 -1.11 4.63 15.39
C GLY A 110 -2.30 4.50 14.44
N THR A 111 -2.50 3.33 13.85
CA THR A 111 -3.67 3.03 13.00
C THR A 111 -4.96 2.96 13.84
N TYR A 112 -4.88 2.35 15.02
CA TYR A 112 -6.01 2.34 15.95
C TYR A 112 -6.45 3.78 16.29
N ASN A 113 -5.51 4.65 16.67
CA ASN A 113 -5.83 6.04 16.98
C ASN A 113 -6.36 6.81 15.76
N LEU A 114 -5.84 6.56 14.57
CA LEU A 114 -6.37 7.13 13.34
C LEU A 114 -7.84 6.77 13.14
N LEU A 115 -8.17 5.49 13.27
CA LEU A 115 -9.53 4.96 13.04
C LEU A 115 -10.49 5.31 14.18
N ALA A 116 -10.03 5.20 15.45
CA ALA A 116 -10.90 5.37 16.62
C ALA A 116 -11.18 6.84 16.97
N HIS A 117 -10.28 7.75 16.57
CA HIS A 117 -10.35 9.16 16.98
C HIS A 117 -10.25 10.12 15.79
N THR A 118 -9.15 10.08 15.04
CA THR A 118 -8.91 11.09 14.01
C THR A 118 -9.96 11.08 12.90
N LEU A 119 -10.26 9.92 12.34
CA LEU A 119 -11.20 9.82 11.21
C LEU A 119 -12.66 10.00 11.63
N VAL A 120 -12.98 9.80 12.90
CA VAL A 120 -14.31 10.12 13.46
C VAL A 120 -14.61 11.60 13.31
N ASP A 121 -13.62 12.48 13.57
CA ASP A 121 -13.78 13.93 13.38
C ASP A 121 -14.00 14.32 11.90
N TYR A 122 -13.61 13.44 10.97
CA TYR A 122 -13.87 13.57 9.53
C TYR A 122 -15.11 12.80 9.05
N GLY A 123 -15.88 12.25 9.99
CA GLY A 123 -17.16 11.59 9.71
C GLY A 123 -17.05 10.13 9.25
N VAL A 124 -15.89 9.49 9.38
CA VAL A 124 -15.73 8.04 9.11
C VAL A 124 -15.83 7.28 10.43
N GLU A 125 -16.78 6.36 10.51
CA GLU A 125 -16.97 5.51 11.68
C GLU A 125 -16.18 4.20 11.55
N THR A 126 -15.74 3.64 12.68
CA THR A 126 -15.09 2.33 12.70
C THR A 126 -15.67 1.42 13.78
N THR A 127 -15.95 0.17 13.42
CA THR A 127 -16.24 -0.91 14.37
C THR A 127 -15.03 -1.83 14.48
N PHE A 128 -14.53 -2.03 15.70
CA PHE A 128 -13.40 -2.92 15.95
C PHE A 128 -13.90 -4.30 16.37
N VAL A 129 -13.31 -5.35 15.78
CA VAL A 129 -13.71 -6.75 15.99
C VAL A 129 -12.51 -7.64 16.35
N ASP A 130 -12.79 -8.83 16.81
CA ASP A 130 -11.76 -9.82 17.12
C ASP A 130 -11.21 -10.44 15.82
N PRO A 131 -9.90 -10.30 15.52
CA PRO A 131 -9.31 -10.84 14.28
C PRO A 131 -9.35 -12.36 14.19
N LEU A 132 -9.49 -13.06 15.32
CA LEU A 132 -9.56 -14.52 15.37
C LEU A 132 -10.98 -15.06 15.14
N LYS A 133 -11.95 -14.17 14.91
CA LYS A 133 -13.36 -14.50 14.73
C LYS A 133 -13.91 -13.86 13.45
N PRO A 134 -13.75 -14.51 12.30
CA PRO A 134 -14.27 -13.99 11.04
C PRO A 134 -15.76 -13.62 11.08
N GLU A 135 -16.55 -14.34 11.85
CA GLU A 135 -17.98 -14.08 12.04
C GLU A 135 -18.29 -12.70 12.67
N GLU A 136 -17.37 -12.14 13.45
CA GLU A 136 -17.53 -10.79 14.00
C GLU A 136 -17.38 -9.72 12.92
N PHE A 137 -16.53 -9.95 11.89
CA PHE A 137 -16.45 -9.04 10.73
C PHE A 137 -17.77 -9.01 9.96
N GLU A 138 -18.33 -10.19 9.65
CA GLU A 138 -19.63 -10.29 8.97
C GLU A 138 -20.73 -9.56 9.75
N ALA A 139 -20.79 -9.78 11.07
CA ALA A 139 -21.82 -9.19 11.93
C ALA A 139 -21.69 -7.66 12.09
N ALA A 140 -20.49 -7.12 11.90
CA ALA A 140 -20.21 -5.68 12.03
C ALA A 140 -20.46 -4.88 10.74
N ILE A 141 -20.67 -5.54 9.60
CA ILE A 141 -20.91 -4.87 8.32
C ILE A 141 -22.26 -4.15 8.36
N LYS A 142 -22.27 -2.89 7.95
CA LYS A 142 -23.43 -2.01 7.79
C LYS A 142 -23.61 -1.66 6.30
N GLU A 143 -24.73 -1.06 5.95
CA GLU A 143 -25.02 -0.60 4.57
C GLU A 143 -23.95 0.38 4.04
N ASN A 144 -23.42 1.23 4.93
CA ASN A 144 -22.38 2.21 4.63
C ASN A 144 -20.95 1.71 4.85
N THR A 145 -20.72 0.42 5.10
CA THR A 145 -19.38 -0.15 5.22
C THR A 145 -18.68 -0.15 3.85
N LYS A 146 -17.46 0.36 3.80
CA LYS A 146 -16.68 0.50 2.57
C LYS A 146 -15.45 -0.39 2.49
N ALA A 147 -14.95 -0.88 3.62
CA ALA A 147 -13.80 -1.78 3.63
C ALA A 147 -13.72 -2.56 4.94
N LEU A 148 -13.00 -3.69 4.86
CA LEU A 148 -12.45 -4.37 6.03
C LEU A 148 -10.95 -4.03 6.13
N TYR A 149 -10.44 -3.88 7.36
CA TYR A 149 -9.04 -3.58 7.64
C TYR A 149 -8.46 -4.53 8.66
N ILE A 150 -7.33 -5.18 8.34
CA ILE A 150 -6.60 -6.09 9.24
C ILE A 150 -5.09 -5.86 9.16
N GLU A 151 -4.34 -6.38 10.15
CA GLU A 151 -2.91 -6.65 10.02
C GLU A 151 -2.69 -8.15 9.81
N ALA A 152 -1.74 -8.51 8.96
CA ALA A 152 -1.40 -9.91 8.69
C ALA A 152 -0.90 -10.61 9.96
N LEU A 153 -0.14 -9.89 10.76
CA LEU A 153 0.35 -10.30 12.08
C LEU A 153 0.02 -9.19 13.08
N GLY A 154 -0.87 -9.48 14.01
CA GLY A 154 -1.39 -8.51 14.96
C GLY A 154 -0.33 -7.87 15.85
N ASN A 155 -0.51 -6.58 16.13
CA ASN A 155 0.41 -5.79 16.95
C ASN A 155 -0.29 -5.32 18.23
N PRO A 156 0.18 -5.73 19.44
CA PRO A 156 1.46 -6.40 19.72
C PRO A 156 1.38 -7.94 19.88
N ASN A 157 0.22 -8.54 19.82
CA ASN A 157 0.00 -9.92 20.28
C ASN A 157 0.52 -11.00 19.32
N SER A 158 0.94 -10.63 18.10
CA SER A 158 1.42 -11.57 17.07
C SER A 158 0.38 -12.63 16.66
N GLU A 159 -0.88 -12.33 16.79
CA GLU A 159 -1.98 -13.17 16.33
C GLU A 159 -2.04 -13.16 14.80
N VAL A 160 -2.20 -14.31 14.20
CA VAL A 160 -2.29 -14.47 12.74
C VAL A 160 -3.76 -14.46 12.36
N THR A 161 -4.16 -13.48 11.55
CA THR A 161 -5.52 -13.37 11.04
C THR A 161 -5.71 -14.32 9.85
N ASP A 162 -6.86 -15.02 9.80
CA ASP A 162 -7.26 -15.79 8.63
C ASP A 162 -7.69 -14.84 7.49
N ILE A 163 -6.73 -14.55 6.61
CA ILE A 163 -6.91 -13.58 5.52
C ILE A 163 -7.98 -14.06 4.54
N GLU A 164 -7.97 -15.36 4.20
CA GLU A 164 -8.89 -15.91 3.20
C GLU A 164 -10.34 -15.82 3.69
N ALA A 165 -10.58 -16.18 4.96
CA ALA A 165 -11.92 -16.08 5.54
C ALA A 165 -12.43 -14.63 5.59
N VAL A 166 -11.57 -13.66 5.95
CA VAL A 166 -11.95 -12.24 5.97
C VAL A 166 -12.15 -11.68 4.56
N ALA A 167 -11.31 -12.11 3.59
CA ALA A 167 -11.44 -11.72 2.19
C ALA A 167 -12.76 -12.23 1.59
N GLU A 168 -13.16 -13.48 1.85
CA GLU A 168 -14.44 -14.02 1.42
C GLU A 168 -15.62 -13.20 1.94
N ILE A 169 -15.57 -12.75 3.19
CA ILE A 169 -16.58 -11.87 3.77
C ILE A 169 -16.61 -10.52 3.06
N ALA A 170 -15.45 -9.88 2.86
CA ALA A 170 -15.36 -8.61 2.18
C ALA A 170 -15.96 -8.69 0.76
N HIS A 171 -15.56 -9.70 -0.02
CA HIS A 171 -15.99 -9.88 -1.40
C HIS A 171 -17.48 -10.24 -1.51
N LYS A 172 -18.02 -11.00 -0.58
CA LYS A 172 -19.47 -11.27 -0.51
C LYS A 172 -20.28 -9.98 -0.41
N HIS A 173 -19.75 -8.97 0.27
CA HIS A 173 -20.38 -7.65 0.41
C HIS A 173 -19.91 -6.62 -0.63
N ASN A 174 -19.10 -7.03 -1.63
CA ASN A 174 -18.52 -6.16 -2.66
C ASN A 174 -17.71 -4.99 -2.10
N ILE A 175 -16.98 -5.20 -1.01
CA ILE A 175 -16.07 -4.23 -0.41
C ILE A 175 -14.64 -4.80 -0.38
N PRO A 176 -13.59 -3.96 -0.45
CA PRO A 176 -12.22 -4.42 -0.43
C PRO A 176 -11.76 -4.82 0.98
N LEU A 177 -10.82 -5.78 1.02
CA LEU A 177 -10.00 -6.07 2.18
C LEU A 177 -8.66 -5.30 2.08
N LEU A 178 -8.42 -4.42 3.05
CA LEU A 178 -7.16 -3.72 3.26
C LEU A 178 -6.35 -4.45 4.31
N ILE A 179 -5.08 -4.71 4.03
CA ILE A 179 -4.20 -5.43 4.95
C ILE A 179 -2.86 -4.73 5.13
N ASP A 180 -2.47 -4.48 6.36
CA ASP A 180 -1.10 -4.08 6.70
C ASP A 180 -0.23 -5.33 6.83
N ASN A 181 0.73 -5.48 5.91
CA ASN A 181 1.66 -6.61 5.87
C ASN A 181 3.09 -6.19 6.24
N THR A 182 3.23 -5.17 7.07
CA THR A 182 4.53 -4.62 7.48
C THR A 182 5.44 -5.68 8.10
N PHE A 183 4.91 -6.55 8.96
CA PHE A 183 5.69 -7.61 9.61
C PHE A 183 5.91 -8.83 8.71
N GLY A 184 4.93 -9.23 7.91
CA GLY A 184 5.05 -10.36 6.99
C GLY A 184 6.04 -10.09 5.87
N THR A 185 6.01 -8.91 5.31
CA THR A 185 6.70 -8.52 4.08
C THR A 185 6.36 -9.44 2.90
N PRO A 186 6.64 -9.06 1.66
CA PRO A 186 6.41 -9.95 0.52
C PRO A 186 7.26 -11.23 0.53
N TYR A 187 8.21 -11.33 1.46
CA TYR A 187 9.06 -12.50 1.61
C TYR A 187 8.35 -13.66 2.33
N LEU A 188 7.68 -13.36 3.44
CA LEU A 188 7.01 -14.39 4.24
C LEU A 188 5.56 -14.61 3.79
N LEU A 189 4.88 -13.54 3.37
CA LEU A 189 3.46 -13.57 3.04
C LEU A 189 3.16 -12.55 1.94
N ARG A 190 2.35 -12.95 0.97
CA ARG A 190 1.81 -12.08 -0.07
C ARG A 190 0.29 -12.07 -0.01
N PRO A 191 -0.31 -11.15 0.72
CA PRO A 191 -1.74 -11.15 1.00
C PRO A 191 -2.63 -11.11 -0.25
N LEU A 192 -2.15 -10.53 -1.36
CA LEU A 192 -2.88 -10.55 -2.64
C LEU A 192 -3.12 -11.98 -3.17
N GLU A 193 -2.22 -12.92 -2.87
CA GLU A 193 -2.40 -14.34 -3.22
C GLU A 193 -3.44 -15.04 -2.33
N HIS A 194 -3.87 -14.38 -1.24
CA HIS A 194 -4.86 -14.87 -0.28
C HIS A 194 -6.16 -14.05 -0.27
N GLY A 195 -6.37 -13.24 -1.31
CA GLY A 195 -7.63 -12.51 -1.50
C GLY A 195 -7.67 -11.08 -0.97
N ALA A 196 -6.57 -10.54 -0.43
CA ALA A 196 -6.53 -9.11 -0.13
C ALA A 196 -6.55 -8.27 -1.42
N ASP A 197 -7.16 -7.08 -1.35
CA ASP A 197 -7.27 -6.16 -2.49
C ASP A 197 -6.23 -5.05 -2.42
N ILE A 198 -5.92 -4.57 -1.21
CA ILE A 198 -4.95 -3.50 -0.96
C ILE A 198 -3.99 -3.95 0.13
N VAL A 199 -2.70 -3.97 -0.19
CA VAL A 199 -1.64 -4.29 0.76
C VAL A 199 -0.87 -3.03 1.12
N ILE A 200 -0.68 -2.82 2.42
CA ILE A 200 0.01 -1.65 2.97
C ILE A 200 1.29 -2.12 3.67
N HIS A 201 2.35 -1.34 3.53
CA HIS A 201 3.60 -1.55 4.22
C HIS A 201 4.12 -0.26 4.84
N SER A 202 4.62 -0.34 6.07
CA SER A 202 5.61 0.62 6.54
C SER A 202 6.99 0.13 6.11
N ALA A 203 7.53 0.71 5.03
CA ALA A 203 8.86 0.37 4.54
C ALA A 203 9.97 0.72 5.54
N THR A 204 9.67 1.58 6.52
CA THR A 204 10.51 1.89 7.68
C THR A 204 10.99 0.66 8.43
N LYS A 205 10.20 -0.43 8.44
CA LYS A 205 10.44 -1.64 9.23
C LYS A 205 11.27 -2.64 8.43
N PHE A 206 10.75 -3.81 8.14
CA PHE A 206 11.53 -4.92 7.56
C PHE A 206 11.90 -4.73 6.09
N ILE A 207 11.16 -3.95 5.31
CA ILE A 207 11.56 -3.61 3.93
C ILE A 207 12.86 -2.78 3.93
N GLY A 208 12.93 -1.73 4.75
CA GLY A 208 14.16 -0.94 4.94
C GLY A 208 15.24 -1.68 5.70
N GLY A 209 14.86 -2.36 6.77
CA GLY A 209 15.66 -3.33 7.51
C GLY A 209 16.79 -2.78 8.39
N HIS A 210 17.13 -1.50 8.28
CA HIS A 210 18.33 -0.93 8.92
C HIS A 210 18.02 0.19 9.94
N GLY A 211 16.77 0.57 10.11
CA GLY A 211 16.39 1.67 10.99
C GLY A 211 16.90 3.04 10.57
N THR A 212 17.22 3.23 9.30
CA THR A 212 17.85 4.45 8.75
C THR A 212 16.94 5.27 7.85
N SER A 213 15.78 4.76 7.50
CA SER A 213 14.83 5.43 6.59
C SER A 213 13.39 5.28 7.07
N ILE A 214 12.55 6.23 6.68
CA ILE A 214 11.11 6.22 6.89
C ILE A 214 10.43 6.13 5.52
N GLY A 215 9.44 5.26 5.43
CA GLY A 215 8.66 5.06 4.21
C GLY A 215 7.45 4.18 4.44
#